data_b117d3609341f216c066c462201891dd
#
_entry.id   b117d3609341f216c066c462201891dd
#
_cell.length_a   1.000
_cell.length_b   1.000
_cell.length_c   1.000
_cell.angle_alpha   90.00
_cell.angle_beta   90.00
_cell.angle_gamma   90.00
#
_symmetry.space_group_name_H-M   'P 1'
#
loop_
_entity.id
_entity.type
_entity.pdbx_description
1 polymer ?
#
loop_
_entity_poly.entity_id
_entity_poly.type
_entity_poly.pdbx_seq_one_letter_code
_entity_poly.pdbx_strand_id
1 'polypeptide(L)'
;MKYSRILFLAAAVTGLASCAMEEVKEFPVDKPEYLEQYEYLKEYDVLKNYVDRTASPDFKLGAGVDASKFVGHGQEYLLAVSNFDEMTAGNAMKHASVVGNNGKMNFDLVTSFVEEAEKAGITVYGHTLAWHSQQNNKFLNTLIADRVDPNYTPELVPVEKYIDRTCIEVVSQDMVSAAWDTQFWIMCPTEFKEGDAWEVSMDIYALTEAAPGTQTHRATPGDYLHWAAIGNPGFKTEWTTFTNSGTIEAAAAGGYSIAFNLNDLATGNTWYFDNISFKLNGVEQVVNGSCDDPEGTASFFAKEYPAPNPSPARIVSKYKKIEMVEIPKTQDIPRTCVVVESDDMVEQPWDTQFWLYFPDTPMKEGDSWE
;
A
#
# COMPACT_ATOMS: atom_id res chain seq x y z
N MET A 1 -98.00 0.81 44.08
CA MET A 1 -96.73 1.12 43.33
C MET A 1 -95.42 0.60 44.00
N LYS A 2 -95.49 -0.16 45.09
CA LYS A 2 -94.25 -0.71 45.75
C LYS A 2 -93.96 -2.18 45.30
N TYR A 3 -94.83 -2.91 44.71
CA TYR A 3 -94.59 -4.29 44.28
C TYR A 3 -94.07 -4.42 42.87
N SER A 4 -94.22 -3.41 42.03
CA SER A 4 -93.75 -3.44 40.66
C SER A 4 -92.23 -3.28 40.56
N ARG A 5 -91.57 -2.63 41.53
CA ARG A 5 -90.07 -2.42 41.54
C ARG A 5 -89.29 -3.66 42.02
N ILE A 6 -89.98 -4.54 42.85
CA ILE A 6 -89.36 -5.77 43.35
C ILE A 6 -89.39 -6.85 42.28
N LEU A 7 -90.42 -6.90 41.43
CA LEU A 7 -90.52 -7.87 40.34
C LEU A 7 -89.45 -7.53 39.22
N PHE A 8 -89.18 -6.25 38.96
CA PHE A 8 -88.17 -5.92 38.00
C PHE A 8 -86.68 -6.17 38.49
N LEU A 9 -86.42 -6.12 39.78
CA LEU A 9 -85.16 -6.49 40.34
C LEU A 9 -84.93 -8.00 40.37
N ALA A 10 -85.97 -8.78 40.64
CA ALA A 10 -85.87 -10.23 40.59
C ALA A 10 -85.68 -10.79 39.16
N ALA A 11 -86.33 -10.16 38.16
CA ALA A 11 -86.12 -10.52 36.76
C ALA A 11 -84.71 -10.13 36.22
N ALA A 12 -84.15 -9.05 36.72
CA ALA A 12 -82.81 -8.66 36.33
C ALA A 12 -81.67 -9.53 36.93
N VAL A 13 -81.86 -10.06 38.14
CA VAL A 13 -80.91 -10.98 38.78
C VAL A 13 -80.96 -12.40 38.18
N THR A 14 -82.12 -12.89 37.74
CA THR A 14 -82.21 -14.15 37.06
C THR A 14 -81.71 -14.12 35.64
N GLY A 15 -81.71 -12.97 34.97
CA GLY A 15 -81.14 -12.81 33.65
C GLY A 15 -79.59 -12.80 33.63
N LEU A 16 -78.90 -12.40 34.73
CA LEU A 16 -77.46 -12.41 34.85
C LEU A 16 -76.93 -13.77 35.30
N ALA A 17 -77.70 -14.67 35.79
CA ALA A 17 -77.26 -16.01 36.18
C ALA A 17 -77.34 -17.02 35.00
N SER A 18 -77.93 -16.63 33.88
CA SER A 18 -78.08 -17.53 32.71
C SER A 18 -76.90 -17.47 31.71
N CYS A 19 -75.98 -16.55 31.90
CA CYS A 19 -74.79 -16.46 30.99
C CYS A 19 -73.52 -17.08 31.58
N ALA A 20 -73.61 -17.79 32.71
CA ALA A 20 -72.39 -18.30 33.39
C ALA A 20 -72.19 -19.81 33.29
N MET A 21 -72.97 -20.49 32.43
CA MET A 21 -72.78 -21.89 32.15
C MET A 21 -72.65 -22.12 30.63
N GLU A 22 -71.62 -21.51 30.04
CA GLU A 22 -71.04 -22.15 28.87
C GLU A 22 -70.18 -23.31 29.38
N GLU A 23 -70.62 -24.53 29.14
CA GLU A 23 -69.72 -25.69 29.18
C GLU A 23 -68.56 -25.35 28.30
N VAL A 24 -67.33 -25.17 28.89
CA VAL A 24 -66.09 -25.16 28.14
C VAL A 24 -66.04 -26.52 27.45
N LYS A 25 -66.45 -26.57 26.20
CA LYS A 25 -66.23 -27.76 25.38
C LYS A 25 -64.74 -27.89 25.29
N GLU A 26 -64.20 -28.87 26.02
CA GLU A 26 -62.82 -29.32 25.74
C GLU A 26 -62.78 -29.75 24.29
N PHE A 27 -62.17 -28.99 23.44
CA PHE A 27 -61.81 -29.43 22.11
C PHE A 27 -60.66 -30.40 22.29
N PRO A 28 -60.77 -31.68 22.01
CA PRO A 28 -59.68 -32.58 21.98
C PRO A 28 -58.78 -32.08 20.83
N VAL A 29 -57.70 -31.39 21.16
CA VAL A 29 -56.66 -31.09 20.21
C VAL A 29 -55.80 -32.33 20.07
N ASP A 30 -56.15 -33.15 19.05
CA ASP A 30 -55.31 -34.28 18.73
C ASP A 30 -53.89 -33.75 18.44
N LYS A 31 -52.94 -34.32 19.15
CA LYS A 31 -51.55 -33.95 18.97
C LYS A 31 -51.11 -34.32 17.56
N PRO A 32 -50.53 -33.43 16.80
CA PRO A 32 -50.03 -33.75 15.47
C PRO A 32 -49.05 -34.93 15.51
N GLU A 33 -49.21 -35.90 14.62
CA GLU A 33 -48.43 -37.13 14.55
C GLU A 33 -46.92 -36.88 14.50
N TYR A 34 -46.49 -35.80 13.84
CA TYR A 34 -45.07 -35.42 13.79
C TYR A 34 -44.47 -35.00 15.14
N LEU A 35 -45.31 -34.69 16.15
CA LEU A 35 -44.85 -34.39 17.50
C LEU A 35 -44.85 -35.65 18.40
N GLU A 36 -45.62 -36.66 18.05
CA GLU A 36 -45.67 -37.91 18.82
C GLU A 36 -44.34 -38.65 18.80
N GLN A 37 -43.66 -38.63 17.68
CA GLN A 37 -42.33 -39.23 17.54
C GLN A 37 -41.27 -38.68 18.52
N TYR A 38 -41.50 -37.51 19.11
CA TYR A 38 -40.58 -36.86 20.07
C TYR A 38 -41.04 -36.98 21.51
N GLU A 39 -42.11 -37.72 21.80
CA GLU A 39 -42.62 -37.84 23.18
C GLU A 39 -41.65 -38.49 24.15
N TYR A 40 -40.82 -39.42 23.66
CA TYR A 40 -39.76 -40.02 24.44
C TYR A 40 -38.77 -38.99 25.04
N LEU A 41 -38.61 -37.78 24.43
CA LEU A 41 -37.76 -36.73 24.95
C LEU A 41 -38.26 -36.14 26.26
N LYS A 42 -39.57 -36.35 26.60
CA LYS A 42 -40.12 -35.91 27.87
C LYS A 42 -39.66 -36.77 29.05
N GLU A 43 -39.10 -37.94 28.77
CA GLU A 43 -38.56 -38.85 29.77
C GLU A 43 -37.15 -38.41 30.24
N TYR A 44 -36.51 -37.49 29.50
CA TYR A 44 -35.21 -36.96 29.87
C TYR A 44 -35.36 -35.70 30.72
N ASP A 45 -34.49 -35.60 31.72
CA ASP A 45 -34.37 -34.42 32.55
C ASP A 45 -33.48 -33.37 31.82
N VAL A 46 -33.41 -32.16 32.37
CA VAL A 46 -32.54 -31.09 31.85
C VAL A 46 -31.07 -31.46 31.96
N LEU A 47 -30.27 -31.08 30.98
CA LEU A 47 -28.89 -31.56 30.84
C LEU A 47 -28.02 -31.39 32.09
N LYS A 48 -28.12 -30.23 32.77
CA LYS A 48 -27.33 -29.96 33.97
C LYS A 48 -27.60 -30.91 35.13
N ASN A 49 -28.74 -31.63 35.15
CA ASN A 49 -29.06 -32.59 36.17
C ASN A 49 -28.34 -33.94 36.00
N TYR A 50 -27.78 -34.20 34.83
CA TYR A 50 -26.95 -35.38 34.58
C TYR A 50 -25.49 -35.19 34.98
N VAL A 51 -25.09 -33.99 35.43
CA VAL A 51 -23.75 -33.74 35.93
C VAL A 51 -23.63 -34.24 37.39
N ASP A 52 -22.71 -35.17 37.63
CA ASP A 52 -22.42 -35.62 39.00
C ASP A 52 -21.68 -34.55 39.79
N ARG A 53 -22.43 -33.76 40.56
CA ARG A 53 -21.88 -32.66 41.38
C ARG A 53 -21.10 -33.15 42.61
N THR A 54 -21.20 -34.44 42.96
CA THR A 54 -20.40 -35.03 44.05
C THR A 54 -19.00 -35.34 43.53
N ALA A 55 -18.90 -35.88 42.35
CA ALA A 55 -17.60 -36.16 41.71
C ALA A 55 -16.94 -34.91 41.14
N SER A 56 -17.71 -33.92 40.70
CA SER A 56 -17.22 -32.69 40.01
C SER A 56 -17.98 -31.46 40.50
N PRO A 57 -17.75 -31.02 41.75
CA PRO A 57 -18.56 -29.94 42.36
C PRO A 57 -18.41 -28.60 41.66
N ASP A 58 -17.25 -28.30 41.08
CA ASP A 58 -16.94 -27.03 40.41
C ASP A 58 -17.17 -27.05 38.89
N PHE A 59 -17.53 -28.22 38.36
CA PHE A 59 -17.78 -28.34 36.93
C PHE A 59 -19.06 -27.60 36.54
N LYS A 60 -18.95 -26.76 35.51
CA LYS A 60 -20.06 -26.02 34.89
C LYS A 60 -20.31 -26.53 33.48
N LEU A 61 -21.52 -26.96 33.23
CA LEU A 61 -21.96 -27.26 31.88
C LEU A 61 -22.31 -25.94 31.18
N GLY A 62 -21.58 -25.59 30.12
CA GLY A 62 -21.72 -24.32 29.45
C GLY A 62 -22.24 -24.40 28.02
N ALA A 63 -22.80 -23.31 27.52
CA ALA A 63 -23.24 -23.16 26.13
C ALA A 63 -22.91 -21.77 25.56
N GLY A 64 -22.63 -21.70 24.24
CA GLY A 64 -22.62 -20.44 23.49
C GLY A 64 -24.03 -20.09 23.03
N VAL A 65 -24.50 -18.89 23.36
CA VAL A 65 -25.84 -18.40 22.99
C VAL A 65 -25.77 -17.07 22.25
N ASP A 66 -26.75 -16.77 21.42
CA ASP A 66 -26.89 -15.44 20.86
C ASP A 66 -27.40 -14.47 21.93
N ALA A 67 -26.60 -13.43 22.24
CA ALA A 67 -26.91 -12.48 23.30
C ALA A 67 -28.25 -11.78 23.09
N SER A 68 -28.58 -11.39 21.87
CA SER A 68 -29.84 -10.67 21.57
C SER A 68 -31.05 -11.55 21.76
N LYS A 69 -30.96 -12.81 21.36
CA LYS A 69 -32.06 -13.80 21.53
C LYS A 69 -32.24 -14.20 22.98
N PHE A 70 -31.12 -14.28 23.73
CA PHE A 70 -31.18 -14.54 25.16
C PHE A 70 -31.90 -13.40 25.89
N VAL A 71 -31.49 -12.15 25.66
CA VAL A 71 -32.14 -10.97 26.26
C VAL A 71 -33.58 -10.82 25.83
N GLY A 72 -33.96 -11.31 24.64
CA GLY A 72 -35.31 -11.32 24.15
C GLY A 72 -36.22 -12.35 24.83
N HIS A 73 -35.73 -13.17 25.78
CA HIS A 73 -36.48 -14.20 26.53
C HIS A 73 -37.23 -15.19 25.63
N GLY A 74 -36.65 -15.48 24.46
CA GLY A 74 -37.18 -16.44 23.54
C GLY A 74 -36.81 -17.89 23.90
N GLN A 75 -36.88 -18.77 22.91
CA GLN A 75 -36.63 -20.19 23.07
C GLN A 75 -35.20 -20.49 23.52
N GLU A 76 -34.23 -19.71 23.04
CA GLU A 76 -32.80 -19.84 23.44
C GLU A 76 -32.62 -19.50 24.94
N TYR A 77 -33.31 -18.49 25.46
CA TYR A 77 -33.32 -18.18 26.89
C TYR A 77 -33.81 -19.36 27.73
N LEU A 78 -35.01 -19.94 27.38
CA LEU A 78 -35.59 -21.06 28.11
C LEU A 78 -34.66 -22.28 28.09
N LEU A 79 -34.05 -22.58 26.95
CA LEU A 79 -33.12 -23.70 26.82
C LEU A 79 -31.84 -23.48 27.63
N ALA A 80 -31.27 -22.27 27.57
CA ALA A 80 -30.06 -21.94 28.31
C ALA A 80 -30.28 -22.02 29.81
N VAL A 81 -31.31 -21.38 30.33
CA VAL A 81 -31.62 -21.34 31.76
C VAL A 81 -31.94 -22.72 32.31
N SER A 82 -32.65 -23.55 31.56
CA SER A 82 -33.01 -24.88 32.05
C SER A 82 -31.86 -25.88 32.02
N ASN A 83 -30.96 -25.82 31.02
CA ASN A 83 -30.00 -26.87 30.73
C ASN A 83 -28.54 -26.58 31.14
N PHE A 84 -28.17 -25.31 31.33
CA PHE A 84 -26.79 -24.95 31.49
C PHE A 84 -26.49 -24.13 32.78
N ASP A 85 -25.27 -24.22 33.28
CA ASP A 85 -24.78 -23.48 34.44
C ASP A 85 -24.09 -22.19 34.05
N GLU A 86 -23.47 -22.19 32.85
CA GLU A 86 -22.66 -21.10 32.34
C GLU A 86 -22.93 -20.89 30.86
N MET A 87 -22.72 -19.66 30.39
CA MET A 87 -22.84 -19.36 28.99
C MET A 87 -21.86 -18.31 28.51
N THR A 88 -21.59 -18.30 27.20
CA THR A 88 -20.86 -17.24 26.50
C THR A 88 -21.81 -16.50 25.55
N ALA A 89 -21.55 -15.21 25.35
CA ALA A 89 -22.40 -14.32 24.55
C ALA A 89 -22.17 -14.42 23.03
N GLY A 90 -21.74 -15.57 22.53
CA GLY A 90 -21.42 -15.74 21.12
C GLY A 90 -20.39 -14.69 20.64
N ASN A 91 -20.82 -13.82 19.72
CA ASN A 91 -19.96 -12.76 19.19
C ASN A 91 -20.08 -11.41 19.93
N ALA A 92 -21.08 -11.24 20.81
CA ALA A 92 -21.44 -9.94 21.36
C ALA A 92 -20.33 -9.28 22.19
N MET A 93 -19.47 -10.07 22.84
CA MET A 93 -18.34 -9.58 23.66
C MET A 93 -17.03 -9.39 22.86
N LYS A 94 -17.01 -9.70 21.58
CA LYS A 94 -15.80 -9.57 20.76
C LYS A 94 -15.54 -8.12 20.39
N HIS A 95 -14.28 -7.77 20.18
CA HIS A 95 -13.84 -6.41 19.89
C HIS A 95 -14.64 -5.74 18.75
N ALA A 96 -14.86 -6.44 17.62
CA ALA A 96 -15.61 -5.89 16.49
C ALA A 96 -17.08 -5.60 16.80
N SER A 97 -17.66 -6.26 17.83
CA SER A 97 -19.04 -6.07 18.25
C SER A 97 -19.20 -4.88 19.20
N VAL A 98 -18.20 -4.63 20.05
CA VAL A 98 -18.28 -3.58 21.06
C VAL A 98 -17.58 -2.29 20.66
N VAL A 99 -16.60 -2.31 19.75
CA VAL A 99 -15.84 -1.13 19.31
C VAL A 99 -16.31 -0.65 17.94
N GLY A 100 -16.84 0.56 17.89
CA GLY A 100 -17.23 1.22 16.63
C GLY A 100 -16.04 1.70 15.79
N ASN A 101 -16.27 2.04 14.52
CA ASN A 101 -15.23 2.53 13.60
C ASN A 101 -14.53 3.83 14.04
N ASN A 102 -15.11 4.54 14.98
CA ASN A 102 -14.57 5.77 15.60
C ASN A 102 -13.90 5.49 16.97
N GLY A 103 -13.74 4.22 17.35
CA GLY A 103 -13.20 3.82 18.64
C GLY A 103 -14.15 3.93 19.82
N LYS A 104 -15.38 4.42 19.61
CA LYS A 104 -16.38 4.48 20.67
C LYS A 104 -16.88 3.07 21.00
N MET A 105 -16.85 2.73 22.28
CA MET A 105 -17.33 1.44 22.78
C MET A 105 -18.83 1.52 23.09
N ASN A 106 -19.54 0.42 22.77
CA ASN A 106 -20.93 0.20 23.14
C ASN A 106 -21.06 -1.18 23.80
N PHE A 107 -21.47 -1.20 25.05
CA PHE A 107 -21.67 -2.40 25.86
C PHE A 107 -23.14 -2.67 26.15
N ASP A 108 -24.10 -1.94 25.60
CA ASP A 108 -25.52 -2.00 25.97
C ASP A 108 -26.04 -3.44 25.90
N LEU A 109 -25.81 -4.15 24.80
CA LEU A 109 -26.22 -5.54 24.64
C LEU A 109 -25.51 -6.48 25.62
N VAL A 110 -24.20 -6.27 25.83
CA VAL A 110 -23.40 -7.10 26.75
C VAL A 110 -23.85 -6.89 28.17
N THR A 111 -24.12 -5.65 28.57
CA THR A 111 -24.65 -5.31 29.90
C THR A 111 -25.99 -5.99 30.13
N SER A 112 -26.94 -5.81 29.20
CA SER A 112 -28.26 -6.47 29.29
C SER A 112 -28.16 -7.99 29.36
N PHE A 113 -27.23 -8.58 28.58
CA PHE A 113 -27.00 -10.03 28.59
C PHE A 113 -26.50 -10.51 29.96
N VAL A 114 -25.54 -9.82 30.56
CA VAL A 114 -24.99 -10.16 31.88
C VAL A 114 -26.05 -10.00 32.97
N GLU A 115 -26.82 -8.91 32.94
CA GLU A 115 -27.91 -8.65 33.89
C GLU A 115 -29.01 -9.73 33.84
N GLU A 116 -29.40 -10.15 32.62
CA GLU A 116 -30.39 -11.22 32.47
C GLU A 116 -29.85 -12.58 32.88
N ALA A 117 -28.55 -12.85 32.64
CA ALA A 117 -27.88 -14.04 33.12
C ALA A 117 -27.83 -14.09 34.66
N GLU A 118 -27.50 -12.99 35.31
CA GLU A 118 -27.50 -12.87 36.77
C GLU A 118 -28.88 -13.13 37.37
N LYS A 119 -29.94 -12.51 36.80
CA LYS A 119 -31.33 -12.75 37.20
C LYS A 119 -31.73 -14.20 37.04
N ALA A 120 -31.24 -14.88 36.02
CA ALA A 120 -31.51 -16.29 35.76
C ALA A 120 -30.63 -17.24 36.59
N GLY A 121 -29.65 -16.73 37.34
CA GLY A 121 -28.74 -17.55 38.13
C GLY A 121 -27.73 -18.35 37.30
N ILE A 122 -27.41 -17.89 36.08
CA ILE A 122 -26.42 -18.49 35.18
C ILE A 122 -25.16 -17.64 35.18
N THR A 123 -24.00 -18.28 35.26
CA THR A 123 -22.73 -17.59 35.16
C THR A 123 -22.39 -17.25 33.70
N VAL A 124 -21.65 -16.16 33.49
CA VAL A 124 -21.19 -15.76 32.16
C VAL A 124 -19.68 -15.91 32.08
N TYR A 125 -19.20 -16.67 31.11
CA TYR A 125 -17.80 -16.71 30.74
C TYR A 125 -17.53 -15.66 29.67
N GLY A 126 -16.71 -14.66 30.01
CA GLY A 126 -16.37 -13.55 29.09
C GLY A 126 -15.47 -14.02 27.96
N HIS A 127 -16.00 -14.06 26.74
CA HIS A 127 -15.24 -14.46 25.55
C HIS A 127 -15.42 -13.41 24.44
N THR A 128 -14.36 -12.66 24.03
CA THR A 128 -12.97 -12.69 24.45
C THR A 128 -12.38 -11.28 24.34
N LEU A 129 -11.42 -10.92 25.18
CA LEU A 129 -10.78 -9.60 25.14
C LEU A 129 -9.99 -9.38 23.84
N ALA A 130 -9.29 -10.40 23.37
CA ALA A 130 -8.52 -10.36 22.14
C ALA A 130 -8.58 -11.70 21.40
N TRP A 131 -8.68 -11.68 20.09
CA TRP A 131 -8.63 -12.85 19.23
C TRP A 131 -8.09 -12.48 17.86
N HIS A 132 -7.53 -13.44 17.11
CA HIS A 132 -6.96 -13.24 15.77
C HIS A 132 -7.99 -12.78 14.72
N SER A 133 -9.29 -12.98 14.95
CA SER A 133 -10.37 -12.53 14.07
C SER A 133 -11.42 -11.71 14.82
N GLN A 134 -12.40 -11.16 14.11
CA GLN A 134 -13.46 -10.32 14.69
C GLN A 134 -12.94 -9.12 15.50
N GLN A 135 -11.82 -8.56 15.02
CA GLN A 135 -11.31 -7.25 15.43
C GLN A 135 -11.93 -6.16 14.56
N ASN A 136 -12.09 -4.95 15.09
CA ASN A 136 -12.45 -3.81 14.25
C ASN A 136 -11.19 -3.27 13.56
N ASN A 137 -10.78 -3.94 12.48
CA ASN A 137 -9.57 -3.58 11.72
C ASN A 137 -9.64 -2.16 11.15
N LYS A 138 -10.85 -1.67 10.84
CA LYS A 138 -11.01 -0.30 10.35
C LYS A 138 -10.58 0.73 11.39
N PHE A 139 -10.98 0.55 12.64
CA PHE A 139 -10.55 1.41 13.74
C PHE A 139 -9.07 1.19 14.07
N LEU A 140 -8.64 -0.06 14.23
CA LEU A 140 -7.25 -0.38 14.56
C LEU A 140 -6.27 0.18 13.54
N ASN A 141 -6.59 0.08 12.25
CA ASN A 141 -5.74 0.65 11.20
C ASN A 141 -5.64 2.18 11.28
N THR A 142 -6.65 2.88 11.82
CA THR A 142 -6.52 4.32 12.06
C THR A 142 -5.54 4.67 13.19
N LEU A 143 -5.33 3.75 14.12
CA LEU A 143 -4.39 3.95 15.24
C LEU A 143 -2.93 3.71 14.84
N ILE A 144 -2.72 2.77 13.90
CA ILE A 144 -1.39 2.43 13.39
C ILE A 144 -1.05 3.11 12.07
N ALA A 145 -2.02 3.84 11.47
CA ALA A 145 -1.76 4.63 10.29
C ALA A 145 -0.72 5.73 10.59
N ASP A 146 0.17 5.91 9.64
CA ASP A 146 1.16 6.99 9.71
C ASP A 146 0.46 8.32 9.90
N ARG A 147 0.80 9.02 10.97
CA ARG A 147 0.30 10.37 11.22
C ARG A 147 1.26 11.35 10.57
N VAL A 148 0.77 12.01 9.54
CA VAL A 148 1.52 13.13 8.94
C VAL A 148 1.60 14.23 9.99
N ASP A 149 2.82 14.56 10.42
CA ASP A 149 3.08 15.76 11.20
C ASP A 149 2.69 16.97 10.34
N PRO A 150 1.75 17.83 10.75
CA PRO A 150 1.39 19.00 9.96
C PRO A 150 2.55 19.96 9.70
N ASN A 151 3.65 19.85 10.46
CA ASN A 151 4.90 20.61 10.26
C ASN A 151 5.97 19.78 9.53
N TYR A 152 5.62 18.57 9.10
CA TYR A 152 6.57 17.72 8.38
C TYR A 152 6.89 18.31 7.01
N THR A 153 8.14 18.64 6.78
CA THR A 153 8.67 18.94 5.45
C THR A 153 9.42 17.72 4.97
N PRO A 154 9.01 17.10 3.86
CA PRO A 154 9.70 15.94 3.32
C PRO A 154 11.16 16.25 3.03
N GLU A 155 12.06 15.38 3.43
CA GLU A 155 13.44 15.41 2.97
C GLU A 155 13.50 14.72 1.61
N LEU A 156 13.86 15.52 0.59
CA LEU A 156 14.03 15.01 -0.76
C LEU A 156 15.50 14.64 -0.97
N VAL A 157 15.74 13.40 -1.37
CA VAL A 157 17.08 12.93 -1.71
C VAL A 157 17.17 12.61 -3.20
N PRO A 158 18.30 12.95 -3.84
CA PRO A 158 18.53 12.57 -5.22
C PRO A 158 18.81 11.07 -5.31
N VAL A 159 18.06 10.38 -6.15
CA VAL A 159 18.25 8.95 -6.45
C VAL A 159 18.56 8.78 -7.93
N GLU A 160 19.63 8.06 -8.23
CA GLU A 160 19.98 7.71 -9.61
C GLU A 160 19.08 6.58 -10.12
N LYS A 161 18.50 6.80 -11.30
CA LYS A 161 17.77 5.78 -12.06
C LYS A 161 18.38 5.64 -13.44
N TYR A 162 18.37 4.41 -13.95
CA TYR A 162 18.77 4.10 -15.31
C TYR A 162 17.54 3.71 -16.12
N ILE A 163 17.28 4.47 -17.18
CA ILE A 163 16.08 4.33 -18.02
C ILE A 163 16.51 3.81 -19.39
N ASP A 164 15.81 2.82 -19.92
CA ASP A 164 16.08 2.22 -21.22
C ASP A 164 15.90 3.25 -22.35
N ARG A 165 16.98 3.60 -22.99
CA ARG A 165 17.07 4.39 -24.21
C ARG A 165 18.49 4.29 -24.75
N THR A 166 18.61 3.84 -26.01
CA THR A 166 19.93 3.83 -26.68
C THR A 166 20.27 5.25 -27.08
N CYS A 167 21.45 5.74 -26.65
CA CYS A 167 21.89 7.10 -26.89
C CYS A 167 23.42 7.22 -26.72
N ILE A 168 24.00 8.31 -27.22
CA ILE A 168 25.41 8.64 -26.94
C ILE A 168 25.48 9.24 -25.55
N GLU A 169 26.44 8.75 -24.74
CA GLU A 169 26.78 9.29 -23.42
C GLU A 169 28.18 9.90 -23.44
N VAL A 170 28.31 11.13 -22.96
CA VAL A 170 29.62 11.80 -22.75
C VAL A 170 29.66 12.34 -21.32
N VAL A 171 30.70 12.00 -20.59
CA VAL A 171 30.88 12.42 -19.19
C VAL A 171 31.99 13.50 -19.14
N SER A 172 31.63 14.71 -18.71
CA SER A 172 32.61 15.75 -18.40
C SER A 172 32.96 15.75 -16.92
N GLN A 173 34.27 15.91 -16.63
CA GLN A 173 34.78 16.17 -15.29
C GLN A 173 34.64 17.67 -14.97
N ASP A 174 35.01 18.06 -13.76
CA ASP A 174 35.16 19.46 -13.43
C ASP A 174 36.16 20.13 -14.42
N MET A 175 35.83 21.33 -14.83
CA MET A 175 36.69 22.09 -15.76
C MET A 175 38.06 22.32 -15.14
N VAL A 176 39.12 21.89 -15.83
CA VAL A 176 40.49 22.05 -15.37
C VAL A 176 41.14 23.30 -16.00
N SER A 177 40.94 23.50 -17.29
CA SER A 177 41.58 24.59 -18.01
C SER A 177 40.62 25.36 -18.92
N ALA A 178 39.69 24.71 -19.56
CA ALA A 178 38.81 25.33 -20.57
C ALA A 178 37.53 24.55 -20.84
N ALA A 179 36.52 25.21 -21.41
CA ALA A 179 35.26 24.61 -21.83
C ALA A 179 35.42 23.43 -22.80
N TRP A 180 36.53 23.32 -23.48
CA TRP A 180 36.91 22.26 -24.43
C TRP A 180 37.80 21.15 -23.82
N ASP A 181 37.92 21.07 -22.52
CA ASP A 181 38.62 19.96 -21.88
C ASP A 181 37.87 18.62 -22.22
N THR A 182 36.55 18.65 -22.22
CA THR A 182 35.72 17.58 -22.74
C THR A 182 34.94 18.07 -23.96
N GLN A 183 34.98 17.30 -25.04
CA GLN A 183 34.25 17.63 -26.28
C GLN A 183 33.55 16.41 -26.87
N PHE A 184 32.45 16.68 -27.55
CA PHE A 184 31.76 15.73 -28.44
C PHE A 184 31.79 16.31 -29.86
N TRP A 185 31.97 15.44 -30.87
CA TRP A 185 32.00 15.84 -32.30
C TRP A 185 30.97 15.03 -33.12
N ILE A 186 30.29 15.77 -33.98
CA ILE A 186 29.56 15.21 -35.12
C ILE A 186 30.43 15.36 -36.32
N MET A 187 30.86 14.24 -36.93
CA MET A 187 31.68 14.21 -38.12
C MET A 187 30.85 14.16 -39.39
N CYS A 188 31.20 14.99 -40.36
CA CYS A 188 30.52 15.05 -41.66
C CYS A 188 31.48 14.59 -42.77
N PRO A 189 31.05 13.70 -43.65
CA PRO A 189 31.88 13.24 -44.76
C PRO A 189 32.13 14.31 -45.85
N THR A 190 31.30 15.37 -45.85
CA THR A 190 31.32 16.44 -46.86
C THR A 190 31.92 17.70 -46.28
N GLU A 191 32.87 18.32 -47.01
CA GLU A 191 33.47 19.61 -46.67
C GLU A 191 32.40 20.73 -46.70
N PHE A 192 32.41 21.56 -45.65
CA PHE A 192 31.58 22.76 -45.58
C PHE A 192 32.11 23.85 -46.55
N LYS A 193 31.26 24.34 -47.43
CA LYS A 193 31.59 25.46 -48.32
C LYS A 193 30.79 26.68 -47.92
N GLU A 194 31.37 27.85 -48.11
CA GLU A 194 30.66 29.11 -47.91
C GLU A 194 29.37 29.13 -48.70
N GLY A 195 28.25 29.48 -48.04
CA GLY A 195 26.92 29.54 -48.64
C GLY A 195 26.13 28.21 -48.62
N ASP A 196 26.75 27.07 -48.25
CA ASP A 196 26.00 25.81 -48.08
C ASP A 196 24.93 25.99 -47.03
N ALA A 197 23.70 25.53 -47.33
CA ALA A 197 22.64 25.51 -46.37
C ALA A 197 22.79 24.31 -45.42
N TRP A 198 22.62 24.53 -44.12
CA TRP A 198 22.63 23.46 -43.12
C TRP A 198 21.37 23.43 -42.27
N GLU A 199 20.99 22.23 -41.85
CA GLU A 199 19.90 21.95 -40.90
C GLU A 199 20.40 20.93 -39.84
N VAL A 200 20.09 21.17 -38.58
CA VAL A 200 20.39 20.25 -37.50
C VAL A 200 19.15 19.94 -36.68
N SER A 201 19.03 18.69 -36.27
CA SER A 201 18.06 18.23 -35.28
C SER A 201 18.68 17.16 -34.42
N MET A 202 18.45 17.19 -33.11
CA MET A 202 18.91 16.14 -32.19
C MET A 202 18.10 16.19 -30.91
N ASP A 203 17.90 15.02 -30.28
CA ASP A 203 17.42 14.95 -28.92
C ASP A 203 18.59 15.06 -27.97
N ILE A 204 18.45 15.92 -26.95
CA ILE A 204 19.49 16.23 -25.99
C ILE A 204 18.97 16.17 -24.56
N TYR A 205 19.80 15.70 -23.64
CA TYR A 205 19.51 15.62 -22.21
C TYR A 205 20.81 15.75 -21.43
N ALA A 206 20.80 16.37 -20.25
CA ALA A 206 21.91 16.39 -19.32
C ALA A 206 21.45 16.29 -17.88
N LEU A 207 22.31 15.78 -16.99
CA LEU A 207 22.01 15.71 -15.56
C LEU A 207 21.90 17.09 -14.89
N THR A 208 22.61 18.08 -15.45
CA THR A 208 22.54 19.50 -15.03
C THR A 208 22.29 20.36 -16.28
N GLU A 209 21.37 21.30 -16.19
CA GLU A 209 21.04 22.20 -17.30
C GLU A 209 22.26 23.02 -17.71
N ALA A 210 22.51 23.11 -19.02
CA ALA A 210 23.59 23.87 -19.59
C ALA A 210 23.35 24.17 -21.08
N ALA A 211 24.09 25.11 -21.66
CA ALA A 211 24.05 25.48 -23.07
C ALA A 211 25.45 25.55 -23.66
N PRO A 212 26.09 24.38 -23.90
CA PRO A 212 27.48 24.35 -24.36
C PRO A 212 27.66 25.06 -25.70
N GLY A 213 28.75 25.77 -25.84
CA GLY A 213 29.17 26.40 -27.09
C GLY A 213 29.54 25.36 -28.13
N THR A 214 29.25 25.65 -29.42
CA THR A 214 29.63 24.79 -30.53
C THR A 214 30.68 25.43 -31.42
N GLN A 215 31.51 24.61 -32.06
CA GLN A 215 32.63 25.03 -32.91
C GLN A 215 32.66 24.22 -34.20
N THR A 216 33.13 24.82 -35.29
CA THR A 216 33.49 24.11 -36.51
C THR A 216 34.96 23.68 -36.45
N HIS A 217 35.21 22.41 -36.76
CA HIS A 217 36.56 21.84 -36.87
C HIS A 217 36.84 21.34 -38.29
N ARG A 218 38.14 21.22 -38.66
CA ARG A 218 38.57 20.64 -39.94
C ARG A 218 38.43 19.13 -39.94
N ALA A 219 39.05 18.46 -40.85
CA ALA A 219 38.87 17.04 -41.16
C ALA A 219 39.00 16.06 -39.98
N THR A 220 39.69 16.45 -38.90
CA THR A 220 39.87 15.61 -37.71
C THR A 220 39.30 16.26 -36.46
N PRO A 221 38.76 15.52 -35.50
CA PRO A 221 38.41 16.07 -34.23
C PRO A 221 39.60 16.77 -33.57
N GLY A 222 39.36 17.96 -32.98
CA GLY A 222 40.42 18.75 -32.32
C GLY A 222 41.18 19.74 -33.18
N ASP A 223 40.90 19.82 -34.48
CA ASP A 223 41.46 20.84 -35.36
C ASP A 223 40.50 22.03 -35.52
N TYR A 224 40.51 22.94 -34.58
CA TYR A 224 39.63 24.09 -34.50
C TYR A 224 39.71 24.99 -35.74
N LEU A 225 38.57 25.40 -36.23
CA LEU A 225 38.45 26.33 -37.35
C LEU A 225 37.72 27.60 -36.96
N HIS A 226 36.47 27.51 -36.43
CA HIS A 226 35.61 28.66 -36.15
C HIS A 226 34.61 28.39 -35.03
N TRP A 227 34.11 29.46 -34.41
CA TRP A 227 33.03 29.46 -33.41
C TRP A 227 31.65 29.32 -34.00
N ALA A 228 30.69 28.98 -33.10
CA ALA A 228 29.26 29.09 -33.34
C ALA A 228 28.75 28.33 -34.57
N ALA A 229 29.20 27.08 -34.70
CA ALA A 229 28.79 26.23 -35.83
C ALA A 229 27.27 26.15 -35.97
N ILE A 230 26.58 25.76 -34.90
CA ILE A 230 25.13 25.54 -34.92
C ILE A 230 24.38 26.27 -33.78
N GLY A 231 25.03 27.17 -33.07
CA GLY A 231 24.53 27.84 -31.88
C GLY A 231 24.83 27.06 -30.60
N ASN A 232 24.17 27.42 -29.50
CA ASN A 232 24.37 26.82 -28.18
C ASN A 232 23.14 26.01 -27.81
N PRO A 233 23.14 24.68 -27.99
CA PRO A 233 21.98 23.82 -27.62
C PRO A 233 21.72 23.86 -26.11
N GLY A 234 20.48 24.18 -25.73
CA GLY A 234 20.04 24.23 -24.34
C GLY A 234 19.68 22.86 -23.80
N PHE A 235 20.61 22.20 -23.13
CA PHE A 235 20.34 20.92 -22.46
C PHE A 235 19.52 21.13 -21.20
N LYS A 236 18.56 20.23 -20.99
CA LYS A 236 17.67 20.19 -19.82
C LYS A 236 17.82 18.88 -19.05
N THR A 237 17.25 18.83 -17.85
CA THR A 237 17.12 17.59 -17.05
C THR A 237 15.92 16.73 -17.50
N GLU A 238 15.42 16.99 -18.67
CA GLU A 238 14.45 16.21 -19.44
C GLU A 238 14.88 16.19 -20.92
N TRP A 239 14.47 15.16 -21.65
CA TRP A 239 14.76 15.08 -23.07
C TRP A 239 14.05 16.19 -23.83
N THR A 240 14.83 16.98 -24.62
CA THR A 240 14.30 18.02 -25.48
C THR A 240 14.90 17.88 -26.87
N THR A 241 14.15 18.25 -27.89
CA THR A 241 14.66 18.29 -29.26
C THR A 241 15.23 19.68 -29.57
N PHE A 242 16.52 19.74 -29.87
CA PHE A 242 17.16 20.93 -30.40
C PHE A 242 17.08 20.91 -31.91
N THR A 243 16.66 22.01 -32.51
CA THR A 243 16.64 22.22 -33.98
C THR A 243 17.21 23.59 -34.29
N ASN A 244 18.00 23.68 -35.34
CA ASN A 244 18.48 24.95 -35.88
C ASN A 244 18.82 24.79 -37.35
N SER A 245 18.96 25.91 -38.07
CA SER A 245 19.33 25.95 -39.49
C SER A 245 20.02 27.25 -39.84
N GLY A 246 20.79 27.25 -40.93
CA GLY A 246 21.52 28.43 -41.37
C GLY A 246 22.29 28.17 -42.65
N THR A 247 23.27 29.03 -42.89
CA THR A 247 24.25 28.89 -43.99
C THR A 247 25.65 28.88 -43.44
N ILE A 248 26.54 28.14 -44.10
CA ILE A 248 27.96 28.12 -43.77
C ILE A 248 28.58 29.49 -44.10
N GLU A 249 29.11 30.12 -43.06
CA GLU A 249 29.86 31.37 -43.20
C GLU A 249 31.25 31.14 -43.75
N ALA A 250 31.86 32.16 -44.39
CA ALA A 250 33.20 32.08 -44.93
C ALA A 250 34.29 31.60 -43.94
N ALA A 251 34.13 31.96 -42.66
CA ALA A 251 35.03 31.54 -41.59
C ALA A 251 34.94 30.06 -41.21
N ALA A 252 33.80 29.41 -41.51
CA ALA A 252 33.55 28.01 -41.28
C ALA A 252 33.79 27.13 -42.51
N ALA A 253 34.08 27.70 -43.66
CA ALA A 253 34.44 26.98 -44.87
C ALA A 253 35.72 26.16 -44.69
N GLY A 254 35.74 24.93 -45.20
CA GLY A 254 36.82 23.98 -45.00
C GLY A 254 36.63 23.11 -43.70
N GLY A 255 35.49 23.25 -43.03
CA GLY A 255 35.11 22.41 -41.89
C GLY A 255 34.56 21.05 -42.31
N TYR A 256 34.69 20.07 -41.43
CA TYR A 256 34.16 18.70 -41.59
C TYR A 256 33.48 18.17 -40.33
N SER A 257 33.43 18.96 -39.26
CA SER A 257 32.82 18.52 -38.01
C SER A 257 32.32 19.68 -37.18
N ILE A 258 31.37 19.34 -36.30
CA ILE A 258 30.79 20.21 -35.29
C ILE A 258 31.19 19.69 -33.93
N ALA A 259 31.88 20.49 -33.15
CA ALA A 259 32.34 20.20 -31.77
C ALA A 259 31.42 20.89 -30.77
N PHE A 260 31.11 20.21 -29.70
CA PHE A 260 30.41 20.71 -28.51
C PHE A 260 31.40 20.82 -27.35
N ASN A 261 31.47 21.97 -26.71
CA ASN A 261 32.38 22.23 -25.58
C ASN A 261 31.66 21.88 -24.28
N LEU A 262 31.87 20.71 -23.73
CA LEU A 262 31.09 20.14 -22.68
C LEU A 262 31.54 20.44 -21.24
N ASN A 263 32.57 21.32 -21.08
CA ASN A 263 33.00 21.86 -19.80
C ASN A 263 32.60 23.33 -19.61
N ASP A 264 31.52 23.80 -20.22
CA ASP A 264 30.99 25.16 -19.99
C ASP A 264 30.56 25.39 -18.53
N LEU A 265 30.20 24.32 -17.80
CA LEU A 265 29.98 24.36 -16.35
C LEU A 265 31.30 24.14 -15.62
N ALA A 266 31.48 24.83 -14.51
CA ALA A 266 32.64 24.62 -13.64
C ALA A 266 32.68 23.20 -13.04
N THR A 267 31.54 22.56 -12.91
CA THR A 267 31.35 21.20 -12.37
C THR A 267 31.12 20.19 -13.48
N GLY A 268 31.53 18.95 -13.25
CA GLY A 268 31.27 17.84 -14.16
C GLY A 268 29.78 17.63 -14.42
N ASN A 269 29.49 17.06 -15.59
CA ASN A 269 28.12 16.74 -16.02
C ASN A 269 28.12 15.48 -16.86
N THR A 270 26.94 14.89 -17.07
CA THR A 270 26.75 13.81 -18.05
C THR A 270 25.77 14.28 -19.10
N TRP A 271 26.18 14.12 -20.35
CA TRP A 271 25.51 14.62 -21.54
C TRP A 271 25.01 13.44 -22.38
N TYR A 272 23.80 13.54 -22.89
CA TYR A 272 23.21 12.50 -23.74
C TYR A 272 22.70 13.11 -25.02
N PHE A 273 22.92 12.40 -26.13
CA PHE A 273 22.51 12.77 -27.48
C PHE A 273 21.85 11.58 -28.16
N ASP A 274 20.81 11.84 -28.90
CA ASP A 274 20.09 10.83 -29.67
C ASP A 274 19.38 11.48 -30.86
N ASN A 275 18.92 10.69 -31.82
CA ASN A 275 18.20 11.14 -33.02
C ASN A 275 18.91 12.30 -33.74
N ILE A 276 20.23 12.18 -33.87
CA ILE A 276 21.09 13.22 -34.45
C ILE A 276 20.95 13.23 -35.98
N SER A 277 20.56 14.36 -36.54
CA SER A 277 20.55 14.62 -37.97
C SER A 277 21.28 15.94 -38.25
N PHE A 278 22.21 15.92 -39.16
CA PHE A 278 22.81 17.11 -39.71
C PHE A 278 22.80 17.02 -41.23
N LYS A 279 22.08 17.93 -41.87
CA LYS A 279 21.99 17.98 -43.32
C LYS A 279 22.78 19.16 -43.90
N LEU A 280 23.49 18.92 -44.98
CA LEU A 280 24.16 19.94 -45.78
C LEU A 280 23.51 19.95 -47.17
N ASN A 281 22.97 21.09 -47.56
CA ASN A 281 22.18 21.24 -48.81
C ASN A 281 21.08 20.18 -48.97
N GLY A 282 20.40 19.82 -47.84
CA GLY A 282 19.36 18.82 -47.78
C GLY A 282 19.82 17.34 -47.77
N VAL A 283 21.16 17.10 -47.80
CA VAL A 283 21.76 15.75 -47.78
C VAL A 283 22.21 15.41 -46.38
N GLU A 284 21.69 14.28 -45.83
CA GLU A 284 22.10 13.81 -44.49
C GLU A 284 23.59 13.46 -44.44
N GLN A 285 24.26 13.93 -43.41
CA GLN A 285 25.70 13.76 -43.22
C GLN A 285 26.02 12.75 -42.09
N VAL A 286 25.04 12.46 -41.26
CA VAL A 286 25.22 11.62 -40.06
C VAL A 286 24.80 10.18 -40.36
N VAL A 287 25.63 9.25 -39.97
CA VAL A 287 25.34 7.82 -40.01
C VAL A 287 24.99 7.35 -38.60
N ASN A 288 23.94 6.52 -38.46
CA ASN A 288 23.45 6.01 -37.18
C ASN A 288 23.06 7.11 -36.16
N GLY A 289 22.39 8.17 -36.63
CA GLY A 289 21.96 9.27 -35.76
C GLY A 289 20.92 8.85 -34.71
N SER A 290 20.15 7.78 -34.93
CA SER A 290 19.22 7.15 -33.98
C SER A 290 19.89 6.31 -32.92
N CYS A 291 21.22 6.11 -32.99
CA CYS A 291 22.02 5.29 -32.09
C CYS A 291 21.59 3.81 -32.00
N ASP A 292 20.80 3.30 -32.98
CA ASP A 292 20.27 1.92 -32.96
C ASP A 292 21.36 0.85 -33.10
N ASP A 293 22.46 1.18 -33.77
CA ASP A 293 23.65 0.33 -33.84
C ASP A 293 24.70 0.76 -32.80
N PRO A 294 24.92 0.00 -31.72
CA PRO A 294 25.87 0.35 -30.66
C PRO A 294 27.32 0.47 -31.16
N GLU A 295 27.68 -0.19 -32.26
CA GLU A 295 29.02 -0.14 -32.88
C GLU A 295 29.11 0.94 -33.98
N GLY A 296 27.98 1.51 -34.36
CA GLY A 296 27.84 2.47 -35.45
C GLY A 296 28.27 3.89 -35.08
N THR A 297 29.51 4.08 -34.65
CA THR A 297 30.04 5.38 -34.14
C THR A 297 30.83 6.18 -35.19
N ALA A 298 30.76 5.83 -36.45
CA ALA A 298 31.61 6.48 -37.51
C ALA A 298 31.41 7.99 -37.59
N SER A 299 30.25 8.53 -37.27
CA SER A 299 29.98 9.97 -37.24
C SER A 299 30.19 10.61 -35.88
N PHE A 300 30.60 9.88 -34.84
CA PHE A 300 30.64 10.40 -33.48
C PHE A 300 31.96 10.14 -32.77
N PHE A 301 32.54 11.19 -32.25
CA PHE A 301 33.75 11.14 -31.45
C PHE A 301 33.57 11.93 -30.16
N ALA A 302 34.25 11.51 -29.11
CA ALA A 302 34.33 12.22 -27.84
C ALA A 302 35.76 12.27 -27.32
N LYS A 303 36.09 13.34 -26.63
CA LYS A 303 37.29 13.47 -25.82
C LYS A 303 36.85 13.76 -24.40
N GLU A 304 37.01 12.79 -23.52
CA GLU A 304 36.74 12.93 -22.09
C GLU A 304 38.04 13.14 -21.34
N TYR A 305 38.19 14.30 -20.67
CA TYR A 305 39.37 14.58 -19.88
C TYR A 305 39.59 13.48 -18.81
N PRO A 306 40.79 13.00 -18.51
CA PRO A 306 42.11 13.52 -18.98
C PRO A 306 42.61 12.87 -20.29
N ALA A 307 41.80 12.18 -21.08
CA ALA A 307 42.23 11.58 -22.34
C ALA A 307 42.77 12.65 -23.28
N PRO A 308 43.98 12.48 -23.83
CA PRO A 308 44.63 13.49 -24.67
C PRO A 308 44.03 13.57 -26.07
N ASN A 309 43.44 12.48 -26.57
CA ASN A 309 42.97 12.35 -27.94
C ASN A 309 41.48 11.99 -27.99
N PRO A 310 40.75 12.43 -29.02
CA PRO A 310 39.40 11.93 -29.29
C PRO A 310 39.36 10.42 -29.58
N SER A 311 38.30 9.77 -29.16
CA SER A 311 37.96 8.37 -29.45
C SER A 311 36.56 8.28 -29.99
N PRO A 312 36.14 7.12 -30.61
CA PRO A 312 34.73 6.89 -30.92
C PRO A 312 33.85 7.14 -29.71
N ALA A 313 32.75 7.84 -29.89
CA ALA A 313 31.81 8.11 -28.81
C ALA A 313 31.15 6.83 -28.31
N ARG A 314 30.78 6.81 -27.04
CA ARG A 314 30.14 5.65 -26.41
C ARG A 314 28.65 5.71 -26.60
N ILE A 315 28.06 4.68 -27.22
CA ILE A 315 26.61 4.45 -27.25
C ILE A 315 26.24 3.53 -26.09
N VAL A 316 25.27 3.95 -25.29
CA VAL A 316 24.76 3.23 -24.13
C VAL A 316 23.31 2.83 -24.35
N SER A 317 22.87 1.73 -23.75
CA SER A 317 21.48 1.25 -23.83
C SER A 317 20.55 1.89 -22.77
N LYS A 318 21.12 2.65 -21.84
CA LYS A 318 20.39 3.32 -20.77
C LYS A 318 21.02 4.67 -20.45
N TYR A 319 20.18 5.66 -20.21
CA TYR A 319 20.66 6.94 -19.68
C TYR A 319 20.37 7.06 -18.20
N LYS A 320 21.18 7.83 -17.51
CA LYS A 320 21.01 8.16 -16.09
C LYS A 320 20.04 9.33 -15.93
N LYS A 321 19.13 9.21 -14.99
CA LYS A 321 18.24 10.28 -14.54
C LYS A 321 18.37 10.44 -13.03
N ILE A 322 18.39 11.68 -12.56
CA ILE A 322 18.30 11.98 -11.13
C ILE A 322 16.85 12.31 -10.81
N GLU A 323 16.25 11.53 -9.92
CA GLU A 323 14.92 11.82 -9.38
C GLU A 323 15.03 12.20 -7.91
N MET A 324 14.34 13.27 -7.54
CA MET A 324 14.19 13.63 -6.13
C MET A 324 13.10 12.76 -5.51
N VAL A 325 13.48 11.89 -4.59
CA VAL A 325 12.58 10.97 -3.91
C VAL A 325 12.44 11.39 -2.46
N GLU A 326 11.19 11.44 -2.00
CA GLU A 326 10.88 11.68 -0.59
C GLU A 326 11.32 10.46 0.23
N ILE A 327 12.20 10.70 1.23
CA ILE A 327 12.45 9.67 2.24
C ILE A 327 11.36 9.78 3.29
N PRO A 328 10.55 8.70 3.50
CA PRO A 328 9.65 8.66 4.62
C PRO A 328 10.47 8.83 5.90
N LYS A 329 10.20 9.87 6.66
CA LYS A 329 10.79 10.01 7.99
C LYS A 329 10.17 8.93 8.86
N THR A 330 10.84 7.81 9.01
CA THR A 330 10.54 6.86 10.08
C THR A 330 10.77 7.62 11.38
N GLN A 331 9.69 7.89 12.10
CA GLN A 331 9.81 8.44 13.43
C GLN A 331 10.42 7.32 14.28
N ASP A 332 11.70 7.44 14.60
CA ASP A 332 12.35 6.58 15.58
C ASP A 332 11.67 6.81 16.92
N ILE A 333 10.64 6.01 17.21
CA ILE A 333 10.07 5.98 18.54
C ILE A 333 11.10 5.24 19.40
N PRO A 334 11.76 5.93 20.34
CA PRO A 334 12.77 5.29 21.17
C PRO A 334 12.09 4.21 22.02
N ARG A 335 12.20 2.98 21.60
CA ARG A 335 11.67 1.81 22.31
C ARG A 335 12.69 0.70 22.25
N THR A 336 13.07 0.21 23.40
CA THR A 336 13.86 -1.03 23.49
C THR A 336 12.90 -2.20 23.29
N CYS A 337 13.15 -3.00 22.28
CA CYS A 337 12.35 -4.17 21.96
C CYS A 337 13.26 -5.34 21.53
N VAL A 338 12.72 -6.53 21.62
CA VAL A 338 13.34 -7.71 21.01
C VAL A 338 12.87 -7.78 19.56
N VAL A 339 13.82 -7.89 18.65
CA VAL A 339 13.55 -8.11 17.21
C VAL A 339 13.87 -9.57 16.92
N VAL A 340 12.92 -10.27 16.33
CA VAL A 340 13.11 -11.61 15.76
C VAL A 340 12.82 -11.53 14.27
N GLU A 341 13.84 -11.78 13.47
CA GLU A 341 13.73 -11.83 12.01
C GLU A 341 13.58 -13.29 11.60
N SER A 342 12.64 -13.58 10.70
CA SER A 342 12.47 -14.89 10.11
C SER A 342 12.72 -14.81 8.61
N ASP A 343 13.49 -15.74 8.11
CA ASP A 343 13.60 -15.99 6.68
C ASP A 343 12.36 -16.75 6.17
N ASP A 344 12.29 -16.97 4.86
CA ASP A 344 11.25 -17.80 4.27
C ASP A 344 11.26 -19.19 4.94
N MET A 345 10.07 -19.75 5.17
CA MET A 345 9.92 -21.08 5.75
C MET A 345 10.59 -22.12 4.88
N VAL A 346 11.56 -22.83 5.43
CA VAL A 346 12.33 -23.86 4.70
C VAL A 346 11.64 -25.23 4.80
N GLU A 347 11.30 -25.66 6.01
CA GLU A 347 10.72 -26.98 6.26
C GLU A 347 9.47 -26.90 7.13
N GLN A 348 9.52 -26.17 8.26
CA GLN A 348 8.48 -26.17 9.27
C GLN A 348 8.18 -24.79 9.83
N PRO A 349 6.95 -24.54 10.32
CA PRO A 349 6.56 -23.25 10.92
C PRO A 349 7.39 -22.84 12.14
N TRP A 350 8.11 -23.80 12.74
CA TRP A 350 8.97 -23.58 13.91
C TRP A 350 10.46 -23.43 13.58
N ASP A 351 10.82 -23.21 12.32
CA ASP A 351 12.21 -22.96 11.92
C ASP A 351 12.73 -21.66 12.53
N THR A 352 11.83 -20.69 12.76
CA THR A 352 12.12 -19.51 13.57
C THR A 352 11.20 -19.46 14.77
N GLN A 353 11.77 -19.36 15.97
CA GLN A 353 11.02 -19.33 17.22
C GLN A 353 11.57 -18.26 18.15
N PHE A 354 10.68 -17.63 18.91
CA PHE A 354 11.02 -16.78 20.05
C PHE A 354 10.64 -17.50 21.35
N TRP A 355 11.55 -17.54 22.29
CA TRP A 355 11.38 -18.26 23.54
C TRP A 355 11.40 -17.31 24.72
N LEU A 356 10.41 -17.42 25.60
CA LEU A 356 10.47 -16.88 26.95
C LEU A 356 10.99 -17.97 27.86
N TYR A 357 12.17 -17.77 28.43
CA TYR A 357 12.83 -18.76 29.27
C TYR A 357 12.76 -18.36 30.75
N PHE A 358 12.27 -19.26 31.61
CA PHE A 358 12.10 -19.07 33.04
C PHE A 358 12.98 -20.06 33.79
N PRO A 359 14.30 -19.78 33.99
CA PRO A 359 15.26 -20.75 34.53
C PRO A 359 15.00 -21.09 36.00
N ASP A 360 14.51 -20.11 36.76
CA ASP A 360 14.40 -20.23 38.23
C ASP A 360 12.96 -20.53 38.69
N THR A 361 11.99 -20.57 37.79
CA THR A 361 10.58 -20.75 38.12
C THR A 361 9.91 -21.72 37.14
N PRO A 362 10.16 -23.03 37.26
CA PRO A 362 9.50 -24.01 36.42
C PRO A 362 7.99 -23.97 36.65
N MET A 363 7.22 -23.86 35.59
CA MET A 363 5.75 -23.91 35.63
C MET A 363 5.31 -25.27 36.18
N LYS A 364 4.37 -25.26 37.12
CA LYS A 364 3.75 -26.44 37.70
C LYS A 364 2.28 -26.49 37.36
N GLU A 365 1.71 -27.67 37.36
CA GLU A 365 0.27 -27.84 37.20
C GLU A 365 -0.47 -27.04 38.30
N GLY A 366 -1.39 -26.18 37.86
CA GLY A 366 -2.16 -25.30 38.75
C GLY A 366 -1.57 -23.90 38.97
N ASP A 367 -0.40 -23.58 38.40
CA ASP A 367 0.15 -22.22 38.47
C ASP A 367 -0.72 -21.26 37.63
N SER A 368 -1.01 -20.10 38.20
CA SER A 368 -1.60 -18.98 37.48
C SER A 368 -0.51 -18.09 36.86
N TRP A 369 -0.75 -17.58 35.69
CA TRP A 369 0.14 -16.61 35.01
C TRP A 369 -0.65 -15.38 34.60
N GLU A 370 -0.05 -14.19 34.69
CA GLU A 370 -0.57 -12.89 34.24
C GLU A 370 0.31 -12.32 33.13
#